data_dcc4ce95b4371c2c2ba3ddd4027b31c2
#
_entry.id   dcc4ce95b4371c2c2ba3ddd4027b31c2
#
_cell.length_a   1.000
_cell.length_b   1.000
_cell.length_c   1.000
_cell.angle_alpha   90.00
_cell.angle_beta   90.00
_cell.angle_gamma   90.00
#
_symmetry.space_group_name_H-M   'P 1'
#
loop_
_entity.id
_entity.type
_entity.pdbx_description
1 polymer ?
#
loop_
_entity_poly.entity_id
_entity_poly.type
_entity_poly.pdbx_seq_one_letter_code
_entity_poly.pdbx_strand_id
1 'polypeptide(L)'
;IENTGSKTEPMEILYHMNMGYPLLDEDSEVTIPSVEVKARDDHAQEDIANWMHMEKPQGDYQERCYYHKFEGADGKAGIYQPKLNVGLEISFDASKLDGFVEWKMMGVRDYVLGLECGNCYPDGRDVMRKTGMLKFLKPGEAVDYHVDIKLYQK
;
A
#
# COMPACT_ATOMS: atom_id res chain seq x y z
N ILE A 1 -4.52 -6.19 -17.74
CA ILE A 1 -3.60 -7.35 -17.79
C ILE A 1 -4.33 -8.49 -18.49
N GLU A 2 -3.70 -9.09 -19.48
CA GLU A 2 -4.25 -10.23 -20.22
C GLU A 2 -3.25 -11.39 -20.20
N ASN A 3 -3.75 -12.60 -20.03
CA ASN A 3 -2.93 -13.81 -20.20
C ASN A 3 -2.92 -14.21 -21.68
N THR A 4 -1.85 -13.83 -22.38
CA THR A 4 -1.62 -14.18 -23.81
C THR A 4 -0.97 -15.55 -23.99
N GLY A 5 -0.69 -16.27 -22.92
CA GLY A 5 -0.12 -17.62 -22.94
C GLY A 5 -1.15 -18.72 -23.22
N SER A 6 -0.69 -19.96 -23.23
CA SER A 6 -1.52 -21.15 -23.51
C SER A 6 -1.94 -21.94 -22.25
N LYS A 7 -1.55 -21.47 -21.05
CA LYS A 7 -1.84 -22.11 -19.77
C LYS A 7 -2.42 -21.11 -18.79
N THR A 8 -3.15 -21.59 -17.79
CA THR A 8 -3.54 -20.76 -16.64
C THR A 8 -2.31 -20.38 -15.84
N GLU A 9 -2.10 -19.09 -15.62
CA GLU A 9 -0.93 -18.55 -14.95
C GLU A 9 -1.33 -17.74 -13.70
N PRO A 10 -0.50 -17.75 -12.65
CA PRO A 10 -0.69 -16.91 -11.49
C PRO A 10 -0.39 -15.45 -11.85
N MET A 11 -1.19 -14.55 -11.30
CA MET A 11 -1.07 -13.12 -11.55
C MET A 11 -1.11 -12.35 -10.22
N GLU A 12 -0.08 -11.54 -10.01
CA GLU A 12 0.02 -10.60 -8.91
C GLU A 12 0.43 -9.23 -9.43
N ILE A 13 -0.15 -8.19 -8.88
CA ILE A 13 0.21 -6.80 -9.16
C ILE A 13 0.17 -6.00 -7.87
N LEU A 14 1.19 -5.18 -7.66
CA LEU A 14 1.28 -4.20 -6.59
C LEU A 14 1.73 -2.86 -7.17
N TYR A 15 0.91 -1.85 -7.03
CA TYR A 15 1.23 -0.47 -7.40
C TYR A 15 2.00 0.17 -6.25
N HIS A 16 3.33 0.14 -6.34
CA HIS A 16 4.23 0.63 -5.30
C HIS A 16 4.47 2.14 -5.43
N MET A 17 3.60 2.93 -4.81
CA MET A 17 3.65 4.39 -4.88
C MET A 17 4.33 4.98 -3.65
N ASN A 18 5.44 5.66 -3.86
CA ASN A 18 6.30 6.19 -2.82
C ASN A 18 6.10 7.70 -2.62
N MET A 19 5.75 8.07 -1.39
CA MET A 19 5.66 9.45 -0.94
C MET A 19 6.97 9.83 -0.25
N GLY A 20 7.57 10.96 -0.65
CA GLY A 20 8.82 11.45 -0.10
C GLY A 20 8.73 12.91 0.31
N TYR A 21 9.83 13.41 0.87
CA TYR A 21 9.95 14.83 1.23
C TYR A 21 9.80 15.72 -0.02
N PRO A 22 9.09 16.87 0.04
CA PRO A 22 8.54 17.52 1.24
C PRO A 22 7.06 17.17 1.55
N LEU A 23 6.40 16.31 0.77
CA LEU A 23 5.04 15.85 1.08
C LEU A 23 5.03 14.96 2.33
N LEU A 24 6.05 14.11 2.47
CA LEU A 24 6.31 13.34 3.68
C LEU A 24 7.24 14.11 4.62
N ASP A 25 6.80 14.33 5.83
CA ASP A 25 7.49 15.00 6.94
C ASP A 25 6.87 14.48 8.26
N GLU A 26 7.47 14.75 9.40
CA GLU A 26 6.93 14.37 10.72
C GLU A 26 5.54 14.97 11.04
N ASP A 27 5.16 16.06 10.38
CA ASP A 27 3.84 16.69 10.54
C ASP A 27 2.81 16.19 9.50
N SER A 28 3.17 15.24 8.65
CA SER A 28 2.25 14.72 7.63
C SER A 28 1.12 13.91 8.25
N GLU A 29 -0.09 14.18 7.78
CA GLU A 29 -1.30 13.48 8.17
C GLU A 29 -1.58 12.34 7.17
N VAL A 30 -1.43 11.09 7.60
CA VAL A 30 -1.75 9.91 6.80
C VAL A 30 -3.17 9.47 7.11
N THR A 31 -3.90 9.11 6.07
CA THR A 31 -5.29 8.62 6.18
C THR A 31 -5.46 7.36 5.35
N ILE A 32 -5.78 6.25 6.00
CA ILE A 32 -6.15 4.97 5.37
C ILE A 32 -7.38 4.46 6.10
N PRO A 33 -8.60 4.64 5.56
CA PRO A 33 -9.86 4.27 6.23
C PRO A 33 -10.10 2.75 6.15
N SER A 34 -9.16 1.98 6.67
CA SER A 34 -9.22 0.52 6.73
C SER A 34 -10.02 0.05 7.94
N VAL A 35 -10.64 -1.11 7.82
CA VAL A 35 -11.38 -1.78 8.92
C VAL A 35 -10.51 -2.71 9.74
N GLU A 36 -9.35 -3.07 9.21
CA GLU A 36 -8.36 -3.92 9.88
C GLU A 36 -6.96 -3.51 9.46
N VAL A 37 -6.03 -3.46 10.41
CA VAL A 37 -4.60 -3.24 10.19
C VAL A 37 -3.83 -4.39 10.83
N LYS A 38 -2.90 -4.97 10.08
CA LYS A 38 -2.01 -6.04 10.55
C LYS A 38 -0.56 -5.67 10.31
N ALA A 39 0.28 -5.91 11.29
CA ALA A 39 1.72 -5.84 11.09
C ALA A 39 2.20 -7.04 10.25
N ARG A 40 3.16 -6.80 9.35
CA ARG A 40 3.80 -7.86 8.55
C ARG A 40 4.62 -8.83 9.42
N ASP A 41 5.27 -8.29 10.42
CA ASP A 41 6.22 -9.01 11.28
C ASP A 41 6.22 -8.49 12.72
N ASP A 42 7.00 -9.13 13.60
CA ASP A 42 7.07 -8.77 15.02
C ASP A 42 7.61 -7.36 15.24
N HIS A 43 8.55 -6.89 14.40
CA HIS A 43 9.08 -5.54 14.49
C HIS A 43 8.03 -4.48 14.17
N ALA A 44 7.24 -4.67 13.13
CA ALA A 44 6.10 -3.80 12.82
C ALA A 44 5.01 -3.89 13.91
N GLN A 45 4.82 -5.08 14.51
CA GLN A 45 3.84 -5.29 15.58
C GLN A 45 4.13 -4.46 16.83
N GLU A 46 5.41 -4.22 17.15
CA GLU A 46 5.81 -3.40 18.31
C GLU A 46 5.25 -1.98 18.28
N ASP A 47 4.99 -1.44 17.08
CA ASP A 47 4.55 -0.05 16.89
C ASP A 47 3.22 0.07 16.09
N ILE A 48 2.43 -0.99 16.07
CA ILE A 48 1.17 -1.01 15.29
C ILE A 48 0.17 0.08 15.73
N ALA A 49 0.20 0.52 16.98
CA ALA A 49 -0.67 1.60 17.47
C ALA A 49 -0.36 2.96 16.80
N ASN A 50 0.84 3.12 16.26
CA ASN A 50 1.35 4.35 15.64
C ASN A 50 1.54 4.23 14.13
N TRP A 51 0.89 3.28 13.47
CA TRP A 51 1.10 3.05 12.03
C TRP A 51 0.91 4.33 11.19
N MET A 52 -0.08 5.16 11.53
CA MET A 52 -0.37 6.41 10.81
C MET A 52 0.53 7.59 11.20
N HIS A 53 1.43 7.41 12.16
CA HIS A 53 2.29 8.48 12.69
C HIS A 53 3.63 8.51 11.94
N MET A 54 3.95 9.65 11.35
CA MET A 54 5.23 9.81 10.65
C MET A 54 6.28 10.35 11.62
N GLU A 55 7.47 9.74 11.62
CA GLU A 55 8.57 10.14 12.47
C GLU A 55 9.60 10.95 11.68
N LYS A 56 10.45 11.71 12.40
CA LYS A 56 11.65 12.34 11.82
C LYS A 56 12.60 11.28 11.27
N PRO A 57 13.41 11.61 10.24
CA PRO A 57 14.44 10.71 9.76
C PRO A 57 15.39 10.26 10.87
N GLN A 58 15.62 8.95 10.99
CA GLN A 58 16.44 8.32 12.03
C GLN A 58 17.61 7.54 11.40
N GLY A 59 18.75 7.50 12.09
CA GLY A 59 19.98 6.87 11.56
C GLY A 59 19.89 5.36 11.40
N ASP A 60 19.20 4.70 12.32
CA ASP A 60 19.14 3.24 12.42
C ASP A 60 17.69 2.72 12.28
N TYR A 61 16.88 3.41 11.48
CA TYR A 61 15.48 3.02 11.28
C TYR A 61 15.39 1.70 10.51
N GLN A 62 14.69 0.74 11.08
CA GLN A 62 14.30 -0.49 10.41
C GLN A 62 12.87 -0.30 9.86
N GLU A 63 12.65 -0.66 8.60
CA GLU A 63 11.33 -0.54 7.95
C GLU A 63 10.22 -1.25 8.72
N ARG A 64 9.02 -0.70 8.64
CA ARG A 64 7.80 -1.33 9.13
C ARG A 64 6.78 -1.41 8.00
N CYS A 65 6.14 -2.57 7.88
CA CYS A 65 5.04 -2.76 6.92
C CYS A 65 3.75 -3.10 7.66
N TYR A 66 2.67 -2.47 7.21
CA TYR A 66 1.32 -2.72 7.70
C TYR A 66 0.41 -3.09 6.54
N TYR A 67 -0.39 -4.12 6.73
CA TYR A 67 -1.37 -4.60 5.77
C TYR A 67 -2.75 -4.11 6.17
N HIS A 68 -3.43 -3.45 5.26
CA HIS A 68 -4.73 -2.84 5.48
C HIS A 68 -5.82 -3.57 4.73
N LYS A 69 -6.98 -3.71 5.37
CA LYS A 69 -8.17 -4.28 4.76
C LYS A 69 -9.26 -3.21 4.70
N PHE A 70 -9.91 -3.09 3.56
CA PHE A 70 -11.02 -2.18 3.34
C PHE A 70 -12.36 -2.92 3.40
N GLU A 71 -13.43 -2.20 3.69
CA GLU A 71 -14.78 -2.71 3.59
C GLU A 71 -15.36 -2.37 2.22
N GLY A 72 -15.85 -3.40 1.50
CA GLY A 72 -16.40 -3.22 0.16
C GLY A 72 -15.37 -2.87 -0.90
N ALA A 73 -15.77 -2.05 -1.89
CA ALA A 73 -14.95 -1.70 -3.04
C ALA A 73 -14.21 -0.35 -2.92
N ASP A 74 -14.57 0.48 -1.93
CA ASP A 74 -14.06 1.85 -1.81
C ASP A 74 -12.69 1.88 -1.11
N GLY A 75 -11.63 1.54 -1.84
CA GLY A 75 -10.25 1.66 -1.38
C GLY A 75 -9.75 3.10 -1.49
N LYS A 76 -9.19 3.63 -0.38
CA LYS A 76 -8.58 4.96 -0.33
C LYS A 76 -7.38 4.99 0.57
N ALA A 77 -6.38 5.78 0.18
CA ALA A 77 -5.27 6.14 1.02
C ALA A 77 -4.80 7.56 0.68
N GLY A 78 -4.29 8.29 1.64
CA GLY A 78 -3.83 9.63 1.39
C GLY A 78 -2.80 10.13 2.39
N ILE A 79 -2.11 11.16 1.99
CA ILE A 79 -1.19 11.94 2.80
C ILE A 79 -1.44 13.42 2.58
N TYR A 80 -1.42 14.20 3.64
CA TYR A 80 -1.56 15.65 3.59
C TYR A 80 -0.45 16.30 4.41
N GLN A 81 0.24 17.28 3.80
CA GLN A 81 1.27 18.06 4.48
C GLN A 81 0.72 19.46 4.81
N PRO A 82 0.41 19.73 6.10
CA PRO A 82 -0.27 20.97 6.50
C PRO A 82 0.58 22.22 6.29
N LYS A 83 1.89 22.15 6.44
CA LYS A 83 2.79 23.30 6.25
C LYS A 83 2.85 23.77 4.78
N LEU A 84 2.63 22.85 3.84
CA LEU A 84 2.61 23.14 2.41
C LEU A 84 1.19 23.36 1.88
N ASN A 85 0.18 22.99 2.65
CA ASN A 85 -1.21 22.91 2.21
C ASN A 85 -1.36 22.07 0.92
N VAL A 86 -0.70 20.92 0.87
CA VAL A 86 -0.74 19.99 -0.28
C VAL A 86 -1.05 18.59 0.21
N GLY A 87 -1.94 17.92 -0.47
CA GLY A 87 -2.25 16.51 -0.22
C GLY A 87 -2.27 15.69 -1.50
N LEU A 88 -2.13 14.38 -1.33
CA LEU A 88 -2.30 13.36 -2.35
C LEU A 88 -3.28 12.31 -1.83
N GLU A 89 -4.24 11.94 -2.66
CA GLU A 89 -5.18 10.85 -2.41
C GLU A 89 -5.07 9.81 -3.53
N ILE A 90 -5.04 8.54 -3.16
CA ILE A 90 -5.11 7.39 -4.04
C ILE A 90 -6.48 6.77 -3.82
N SER A 91 -7.20 6.47 -4.91
CA SER A 91 -8.48 5.77 -4.89
C SER A 91 -8.44 4.58 -5.84
N PHE A 92 -9.01 3.45 -5.43
CA PHE A 92 -8.99 2.20 -6.19
C PHE A 92 -10.17 1.30 -5.82
N ASP A 93 -10.46 0.31 -6.66
CA ASP A 93 -11.45 -0.73 -6.36
C ASP A 93 -10.82 -1.80 -5.45
N ALA A 94 -11.09 -1.74 -4.14
CA ALA A 94 -10.57 -2.68 -3.15
C ALA A 94 -11.18 -4.10 -3.26
N SER A 95 -12.22 -4.30 -4.06
CA SER A 95 -12.73 -5.64 -4.37
C SER A 95 -11.86 -6.37 -5.40
N LYS A 96 -11.09 -5.63 -6.20
CA LYS A 96 -10.16 -6.15 -7.20
C LYS A 96 -8.70 -6.09 -6.75
N LEU A 97 -8.34 -4.99 -6.07
CA LEU A 97 -7.04 -4.77 -5.44
C LEU A 97 -7.22 -4.95 -3.94
N ASP A 98 -7.40 -6.22 -3.52
CA ASP A 98 -7.78 -6.63 -2.18
C ASP A 98 -6.61 -6.72 -1.18
N GLY A 99 -5.41 -6.33 -1.62
CA GLY A 99 -4.24 -6.11 -0.80
C GLY A 99 -3.83 -4.64 -0.76
N PHE A 100 -3.53 -4.11 0.42
CA PHE A 100 -2.98 -2.77 0.56
C PHE A 100 -1.85 -2.79 1.59
N VAL A 101 -0.72 -2.22 1.19
CA VAL A 101 0.48 -2.14 2.03
C VAL A 101 0.79 -0.68 2.33
N GLU A 102 0.97 -0.39 3.59
CA GLU A 102 1.69 0.78 4.07
C GLU A 102 3.12 0.37 4.41
N TRP A 103 4.08 0.92 3.67
CA TRP A 103 5.50 0.69 3.92
C TRP A 103 6.15 1.95 4.46
N LYS A 104 6.57 1.90 5.74
CA LYS A 104 7.24 3.00 6.43
C LYS A 104 8.74 2.76 6.45
N MET A 105 9.49 3.64 5.82
CA MET A 105 10.95 3.70 5.93
C MET A 105 11.36 5.12 6.30
N MET A 106 11.51 5.37 7.62
CA MET A 106 11.81 6.69 8.17
C MET A 106 13.31 6.86 8.45
N GLY A 107 14.15 6.34 7.54
CA GLY A 107 15.61 6.42 7.65
C GLY A 107 16.19 7.73 7.13
N VAL A 108 17.37 8.11 7.64
CA VAL A 108 18.17 9.19 7.05
C VAL A 108 18.65 8.72 5.67
N ARG A 109 18.32 9.44 4.61
CA ARG A 109 18.57 9.15 3.18
C ARG A 109 17.59 8.16 2.53
N ASP A 110 16.86 7.39 3.31
CA ASP A 110 15.83 6.45 2.86
C ASP A 110 14.49 6.82 3.50
N TYR A 111 14.08 8.09 3.36
CA TYR A 111 12.88 8.64 3.99
C TYR A 111 11.70 8.56 3.01
N VAL A 112 10.87 7.53 3.19
CA VAL A 112 9.79 7.21 2.26
C VAL A 112 8.62 6.53 2.94
N LEU A 113 7.41 6.85 2.47
CA LEU A 113 6.16 6.16 2.79
C LEU A 113 5.60 5.53 1.51
N GLY A 114 5.53 4.20 1.46
CA GLY A 114 4.80 3.48 0.41
C GLY A 114 3.31 3.41 0.75
N LEU A 115 2.46 3.82 -0.20
CA LEU A 115 1.02 3.63 -0.17
C LEU A 115 0.66 2.77 -1.38
N GLU A 116 0.47 1.47 -1.16
CA GLU A 116 0.57 0.47 -2.22
C GLU A 116 -0.70 -0.37 -2.31
N CYS A 117 -1.53 -0.10 -3.32
CA CYS A 117 -2.69 -0.94 -3.62
C CYS A 117 -2.30 -2.08 -4.57
N GLY A 118 -2.76 -3.28 -4.27
CA GLY A 118 -2.45 -4.48 -5.04
C GLY A 118 -3.48 -5.59 -4.85
N ASN A 119 -3.32 -6.68 -5.59
CA ASN A 119 -4.09 -7.90 -5.39
C ASN A 119 -3.31 -8.97 -4.63
N CYS A 120 -2.23 -8.57 -3.97
CA CYS A 120 -1.34 -9.43 -3.19
C CYS A 120 -0.65 -8.61 -2.10
N TYR A 121 0.04 -9.32 -1.22
CA TYR A 121 1.06 -8.76 -0.33
C TYR A 121 2.47 -9.18 -0.82
N PRO A 122 3.54 -8.43 -0.50
CA PRO A 122 4.91 -8.72 -0.95
C PRO A 122 5.58 -9.86 -0.19
N ASP A 123 4.81 -10.87 0.21
CA ASP A 123 5.27 -12.04 0.98
C ASP A 123 5.68 -13.23 0.08
N GLY A 124 5.43 -13.10 -1.24
CA GLY A 124 5.72 -14.13 -2.23
C GLY A 124 4.53 -15.02 -2.60
N ARG A 125 4.57 -15.55 -3.82
CA ARG A 125 3.47 -16.35 -4.42
C ARG A 125 3.12 -17.62 -3.64
N ASP A 126 4.08 -18.21 -2.95
CA ASP A 126 3.83 -19.41 -2.12
C ASP A 126 2.98 -19.07 -0.89
N VAL A 127 3.23 -17.90 -0.29
CA VAL A 127 2.42 -17.40 0.83
C VAL A 127 1.02 -17.01 0.33
N MET A 128 0.93 -16.25 -0.78
CA MET A 128 -0.35 -15.88 -1.38
C MET A 128 -1.20 -17.11 -1.76
N ARG A 129 -0.56 -18.18 -2.23
CA ARG A 129 -1.23 -19.46 -2.52
C ARG A 129 -1.78 -20.14 -1.25
N LYS A 130 -0.98 -20.17 -0.18
CA LYS A 130 -1.38 -20.78 1.11
C LYS A 130 -2.53 -20.03 1.77
N THR A 131 -2.55 -18.70 1.63
CA THR A 131 -3.60 -17.82 2.19
C THR A 131 -4.86 -17.73 1.31
N GLY A 132 -4.82 -18.28 0.09
CA GLY A 132 -5.93 -18.22 -0.86
C GLY A 132 -6.04 -16.87 -1.61
N MET A 133 -5.07 -15.99 -1.47
CA MET A 133 -5.06 -14.68 -2.14
C MET A 133 -4.51 -14.73 -3.57
N LEU A 134 -3.73 -15.74 -3.94
CA LEU A 134 -3.13 -15.83 -5.27
C LEU A 134 -4.21 -15.90 -6.36
N LYS A 135 -4.20 -14.93 -7.26
CA LYS A 135 -5.12 -14.86 -8.40
C LYS A 135 -4.55 -15.62 -9.58
N PHE A 136 -5.44 -16.07 -10.49
CA PHE A 136 -5.05 -16.81 -11.70
C PHE A 136 -5.83 -16.28 -12.90
N LEU A 137 -5.18 -16.22 -14.06
CA LEU A 137 -5.82 -15.91 -15.34
C LEU A 137 -5.70 -17.12 -16.27
N LYS A 138 -6.82 -17.53 -16.86
CA LYS A 138 -6.87 -18.53 -17.94
C LYS A 138 -6.33 -17.95 -19.24
N PRO A 139 -5.95 -18.78 -20.24
CA PRO A 139 -5.61 -18.30 -21.56
C PRO A 139 -6.67 -17.38 -22.15
N GLY A 140 -6.28 -16.19 -22.61
CA GLY A 140 -7.15 -15.14 -23.15
C GLY A 140 -8.00 -14.40 -22.11
N GLU A 141 -7.88 -14.73 -20.83
CA GLU A 141 -8.56 -13.99 -19.77
C GLU A 141 -7.85 -12.68 -19.48
N ALA A 142 -8.62 -11.61 -19.30
CA ALA A 142 -8.13 -10.28 -18.98
C ALA A 142 -8.80 -9.72 -17.73
N VAL A 143 -8.07 -8.87 -17.00
CA VAL A 143 -8.56 -8.09 -15.87
C VAL A 143 -8.08 -6.64 -16.01
N ASP A 144 -8.98 -5.70 -15.74
CA ASP A 144 -8.68 -4.27 -15.74
C ASP A 144 -8.67 -3.74 -14.29
N TYR A 145 -7.62 -3.00 -14.00
CA TYR A 145 -7.44 -2.26 -12.76
C TYR A 145 -7.45 -0.77 -13.04
N HIS A 146 -8.06 -0.01 -12.14
CA HIS A 146 -8.08 1.44 -12.20
C HIS A 146 -7.61 2.00 -10.86
N VAL A 147 -6.67 2.95 -10.93
CA VAL A 147 -6.13 3.66 -9.77
C VAL A 147 -6.14 5.14 -10.10
N ASP A 148 -6.86 5.92 -9.31
CA ASP A 148 -6.87 7.37 -9.41
C ASP A 148 -5.90 7.99 -8.41
N ILE A 149 -5.11 8.97 -8.87
CA ILE A 149 -4.23 9.76 -8.02
C ILE A 149 -4.66 11.22 -8.13
N LYS A 150 -5.07 11.80 -7.01
CA LYS A 150 -5.53 13.18 -6.91
C LYS A 150 -4.60 14.01 -6.04
N LEU A 151 -4.06 15.09 -6.60
CA LEU A 151 -3.40 16.14 -5.83
C LEU A 151 -4.42 17.20 -5.45
N TYR A 152 -4.33 17.73 -4.21
CA TYR A 152 -5.27 18.72 -3.72
C TYR A 152 -4.63 19.70 -2.73
N GLN A 153 -5.32 20.83 -2.53
CA GLN A 153 -5.09 21.79 -1.46
C GLN A 153 -6.39 21.94 -0.65
N LYS A 154 -6.28 22.18 0.65
CA LYS A 154 -7.43 22.45 1.55
C LYS A 154 -7.70 23.95 1.64
#